data_c73837dbb876f36d785ff8056fc1f815
#
_entry.id   c73837dbb876f36d785ff8056fc1f815
#
_cell.length_a   1.000
_cell.length_b   1.000
_cell.length_c   1.000
_cell.angle_alpha   90.00
_cell.angle_beta   90.00
_cell.angle_gamma   90.00
#
_symmetry.space_group_name_H-M   'P 1'
#
loop_
_entity.id
_entity.type
_entity.pdbx_description
1 polymer ?
#
loop_
_entity_poly.entity_id
_entity_poly.type
_entity_poly.pdbx_seq_one_letter_code
_entity_poly.pdbx_strand_id
1 'polypeptide(L)'
;RFIMENKKQAIILSVVAIVALLSLILGATYAYFQASGNSGSSTNVNVTTYTSDLLTFEIGDDIAVYADQTSFASGKGNATGSTYAKATLVANNKTNEATKNYYVYLNISENTFTYTQNESTPELLLTIKDTSGNEITSITSLTHKTVTDGKGASISGFDITTKSGVITLFDNREITANPTKTEEWNITVTFVNYNANQTGNAGKSFNAKLMIQQESQSNQTLLADYVISQYTGTQGDNALYYHNSTLTNGAGDNSYRYAGASDSVNNYICLGSDATTCPDANLFRIIGVFGDQTKVIRAK
;
A
#
# COMPACT_ATOMS: atom_id res chain seq x y z
N ARG A 1 29.01 51.37 30.66
CA ARG A 1 29.74 50.24 30.05
C ARG A 1 29.09 48.89 30.40
N PHE A 2 28.68 48.69 31.66
CA PHE A 2 28.04 47.46 32.13
C PHE A 2 26.69 47.13 31.48
N ILE A 3 25.87 48.12 31.12
CA ILE A 3 24.53 47.92 30.52
C ILE A 3 24.63 47.49 29.04
N MET A 4 25.69 47.87 28.33
CA MET A 4 25.89 47.48 26.93
C MET A 4 26.41 46.02 26.78
N GLU A 5 27.17 45.55 27.73
CA GLU A 5 27.68 44.17 27.75
C GLU A 5 26.53 43.15 27.97
N ASN A 6 25.63 43.47 28.92
CA ASN A 6 24.44 42.66 29.16
C ASN A 6 23.49 42.58 27.96
N LYS A 7 23.34 43.65 27.18
CA LYS A 7 22.51 43.62 25.96
C LYS A 7 23.11 42.75 24.86
N LYS A 8 24.44 42.80 24.69
CA LYS A 8 25.12 41.91 23.70
C LYS A 8 25.02 40.45 24.11
N GLN A 9 25.20 40.13 25.37
CA GLN A 9 25.02 38.76 25.87
C GLN A 9 23.58 38.27 25.73
N ALA A 10 22.58 39.10 26.00
CA ALA A 10 21.17 38.75 25.81
C ALA A 10 20.83 38.51 24.31
N ILE A 11 21.39 39.30 23.40
CA ILE A 11 21.21 39.11 21.96
C ILE A 11 21.87 37.80 21.50
N ILE A 12 23.07 37.49 21.94
CA ILE A 12 23.78 36.25 21.61
C ILE A 12 22.99 35.06 22.16
N LEU A 13 22.50 35.10 23.38
CA LEU A 13 21.71 34.02 24.01
C LEU A 13 20.40 33.77 23.26
N SER A 14 19.72 34.85 22.82
CA SER A 14 18.48 34.71 22.02
C SER A 14 18.75 34.13 20.64
N VAL A 15 19.83 34.47 19.97
CA VAL A 15 20.21 33.87 18.67
C VAL A 15 20.53 32.41 18.82
N VAL A 16 21.29 32.03 19.87
CA VAL A 16 21.59 30.61 20.15
C VAL A 16 20.32 29.83 20.48
N ALA A 17 19.39 30.38 21.25
CA ALA A 17 18.11 29.74 21.54
C ALA A 17 17.24 29.56 20.30
N ILE A 18 17.21 30.54 19.40
CA ILE A 18 16.47 30.46 18.13
C ILE A 18 17.09 29.38 17.22
N VAL A 19 18.41 29.32 17.10
CA VAL A 19 19.11 28.30 16.30
C VAL A 19 18.86 26.91 16.86
N ALA A 20 18.91 26.76 18.19
CA ALA A 20 18.62 25.48 18.84
C ALA A 20 17.14 25.05 18.61
N LEU A 21 16.20 25.97 18.70
CA LEU A 21 14.77 25.70 18.44
C LEU A 21 14.53 25.31 16.98
N LEU A 22 15.14 26.02 16.03
CA LEU A 22 15.06 25.68 14.61
C LEU A 22 15.65 24.30 14.31
N SER A 23 16.78 23.96 14.95
CA SER A 23 17.40 22.64 14.80
C SER A 23 16.52 21.52 15.35
N LEU A 24 15.84 21.76 16.47
CA LEU A 24 14.86 20.83 17.06
C LEU A 24 13.62 20.64 16.15
N ILE A 25 13.10 21.75 15.60
CA ILE A 25 11.94 21.69 14.67
C ILE A 25 12.31 20.95 13.39
N LEU A 26 13.47 21.24 12.79
CA LEU A 26 13.95 20.55 11.59
C LEU A 26 14.21 19.07 11.87
N GLY A 27 14.80 18.73 13.00
CA GLY A 27 15.04 17.34 13.40
C GLY A 27 13.75 16.58 13.66
N ALA A 28 12.79 17.17 14.38
CA ALA A 28 11.48 16.56 14.64
C ALA A 28 10.65 16.43 13.36
N THR A 29 10.69 17.45 12.47
CA THR A 29 10.00 17.42 11.18
C THR A 29 10.61 16.34 10.27
N TYR A 30 11.94 16.24 10.22
CA TYR A 30 12.63 15.20 9.46
C TYR A 30 12.30 13.79 9.99
N ALA A 31 12.34 13.59 11.31
CA ALA A 31 11.95 12.33 11.95
C ALA A 31 10.46 11.99 11.70
N TYR A 32 9.58 13.00 11.74
CA TYR A 32 8.15 12.82 11.43
C TYR A 32 7.93 12.43 9.96
N PHE A 33 8.60 13.09 9.02
CA PHE A 33 8.50 12.72 7.59
C PHE A 33 9.14 11.37 7.29
N GLN A 34 10.19 10.95 8.01
CA GLN A 34 10.76 9.61 7.90
C GLN A 34 9.82 8.54 8.51
N ALA A 35 9.10 8.86 9.59
CA ALA A 35 8.18 7.95 10.25
C ALA A 35 6.79 7.89 9.59
N SER A 36 6.33 8.99 8.96
CA SER A 36 5.04 9.07 8.28
C SER A 36 5.13 8.85 6.77
N GLY A 37 6.36 8.76 6.24
CA GLY A 37 6.62 8.50 4.84
C GLY A 37 6.38 7.05 4.49
N ASN A 38 5.14 6.75 4.14
CA ASN A 38 4.77 5.68 3.23
C ASN A 38 4.77 4.23 3.78
N SER A 39 3.60 3.73 4.01
CA SER A 39 3.31 2.31 3.86
C SER A 39 3.76 1.85 2.46
N GLY A 40 4.94 1.21 2.38
CA GLY A 40 5.47 0.61 1.15
C GLY A 40 6.75 1.21 0.59
N SER A 41 7.41 2.14 1.29
CA SER A 41 8.73 2.64 0.90
C SER A 41 9.80 2.10 1.85
N SER A 42 10.85 1.50 1.33
CA SER A 42 11.98 1.02 2.11
C SER A 42 12.64 2.18 2.85
N THR A 43 12.48 2.23 4.15
CA THR A 43 13.30 3.08 4.99
C THR A 43 14.53 2.26 5.41
N ASN A 44 15.68 2.58 4.86
CA ASN A 44 16.95 2.02 5.35
C ASN A 44 17.20 2.57 6.76
N VAL A 45 16.73 1.86 7.78
CA VAL A 45 17.10 2.14 9.17
C VAL A 45 18.38 1.36 9.47
N ASN A 46 19.52 2.01 9.40
CA ASN A 46 20.78 1.46 9.90
C ASN A 46 20.78 1.47 11.43
N VAL A 47 20.30 0.40 12.03
CA VAL A 47 20.43 0.17 13.50
C VAL A 47 21.66 -0.71 13.72
N THR A 48 22.69 -0.16 14.34
CA THR A 48 23.98 -0.84 14.56
C THR A 48 23.96 -1.89 15.68
N THR A 49 22.87 -2.07 16.42
CA THR A 49 22.69 -3.12 17.43
C THR A 49 21.27 -3.69 17.33
N TYR A 50 21.12 -4.79 16.63
CA TYR A 50 19.85 -5.50 16.55
C TYR A 50 19.65 -6.36 17.81
N THR A 51 18.66 -6.01 18.62
CA THR A 51 18.17 -6.86 19.73
C THR A 51 17.05 -7.78 19.26
N SER A 52 16.48 -7.53 18.08
CA SER A 52 15.43 -8.30 17.42
C SER A 52 15.76 -8.54 15.94
N ASP A 53 15.12 -9.56 15.35
CA ASP A 53 15.22 -9.82 13.91
C ASP A 53 14.63 -8.65 13.14
N LEU A 54 15.32 -8.23 12.08
CA LEU A 54 14.91 -7.12 11.24
C LEU A 54 14.47 -7.62 9.85
N LEU A 55 13.20 -7.44 9.54
CA LEU A 55 12.64 -7.66 8.19
C LEU A 55 12.37 -6.31 7.53
N THR A 56 12.98 -6.08 6.37
CA THR A 56 12.85 -4.85 5.58
C THR A 56 12.32 -5.17 4.18
N PHE A 57 11.63 -4.19 3.56
CA PHE A 57 11.03 -4.32 2.26
C PHE A 57 11.44 -3.20 1.31
N GLU A 58 11.57 -3.54 0.03
CA GLU A 58 11.73 -2.60 -1.08
C GLU A 58 10.75 -2.97 -2.19
N ILE A 59 10.24 -1.97 -2.91
CA ILE A 59 9.45 -2.13 -4.14
C ILE A 59 9.99 -1.20 -5.21
N GLY A 60 9.87 -1.61 -6.48
CA GLY A 60 10.16 -0.76 -7.62
C GLY A 60 9.03 0.23 -7.94
N ASP A 61 9.15 0.89 -9.08
CA ASP A 61 8.18 1.85 -9.60
C ASP A 61 6.84 1.18 -9.91
N ASP A 62 5.79 1.98 -10.05
CA ASP A 62 4.46 1.49 -10.43
C ASP A 62 4.50 0.88 -11.84
N ILE A 63 3.71 -0.19 -12.05
CA ILE A 63 3.58 -0.83 -13.35
C ILE A 63 2.59 -0.02 -14.20
N ALA A 64 3.00 0.34 -15.41
CA ALA A 64 2.12 0.92 -16.41
C ALA A 64 2.26 0.19 -17.74
N VAL A 65 1.14 -0.20 -18.34
CA VAL A 65 1.06 -0.76 -19.71
C VAL A 65 0.01 0.00 -20.47
N TYR A 66 0.37 0.49 -21.64
CA TYR A 66 -0.52 1.22 -22.54
C TYR A 66 -0.49 0.58 -23.93
N ALA A 67 -1.66 0.40 -24.52
CA ALA A 67 -1.80 -0.11 -25.87
C ALA A 67 -2.42 0.97 -26.78
N ASP A 68 -1.65 1.44 -27.75
CA ASP A 68 -2.12 2.31 -28.82
C ASP A 68 -2.34 1.52 -30.12
N GLN A 69 -2.80 2.18 -31.16
CA GLN A 69 -3.02 1.53 -32.46
C GLN A 69 -1.72 0.92 -33.04
N THR A 70 -0.56 1.42 -32.67
CA THR A 70 0.72 0.89 -33.15
C THR A 70 1.13 -0.37 -32.40
N SER A 71 0.59 -0.60 -31.21
CA SER A 71 0.86 -1.79 -30.39
C SER A 71 0.36 -3.10 -31.02
N PHE A 72 -0.58 -3.01 -31.97
CA PHE A 72 -1.13 -4.18 -32.70
C PHE A 72 -0.54 -4.36 -34.10
N ALA A 73 0.39 -3.49 -34.50
CA ALA A 73 0.98 -3.57 -35.81
C ALA A 73 1.76 -4.86 -36.00
N SER A 74 1.62 -5.49 -37.18
CA SER A 74 2.38 -6.69 -37.53
C SER A 74 3.87 -6.47 -37.33
N GLY A 75 4.55 -7.44 -36.69
CA GLY A 75 5.97 -7.37 -36.38
C GLY A 75 6.33 -6.51 -35.16
N LYS A 76 5.40 -5.83 -34.51
CA LYS A 76 5.62 -5.21 -33.20
C LYS A 76 5.77 -6.29 -32.14
N GLY A 77 6.52 -5.98 -31.10
CA GLY A 77 6.61 -6.82 -29.89
C GLY A 77 5.46 -6.57 -28.94
N ASN A 78 5.49 -7.30 -27.84
CA ASN A 78 4.58 -7.10 -26.72
C ASN A 78 4.90 -5.78 -26.01
N ALA A 79 3.88 -5.10 -25.47
CA ALA A 79 4.09 -3.99 -24.55
C ALA A 79 4.21 -4.52 -23.12
N THR A 80 5.17 -4.02 -22.35
CA THR A 80 5.44 -4.51 -21.00
C THR A 80 5.63 -3.39 -20.02
N GLY A 81 5.18 -3.61 -18.77
CA GLY A 81 5.53 -2.82 -17.60
C GLY A 81 6.10 -3.76 -16.54
N SER A 82 7.18 -3.36 -15.87
CA SER A 82 7.87 -4.22 -14.89
C SER A 82 8.18 -3.47 -13.61
N THR A 83 8.22 -4.22 -12.51
CA THR A 83 8.61 -3.75 -11.20
C THR A 83 9.24 -4.89 -10.40
N TYR A 84 9.63 -4.66 -9.16
CA TYR A 84 10.11 -5.70 -8.26
C TYR A 84 9.59 -5.52 -6.83
N ALA A 85 9.55 -6.64 -6.11
CA ALA A 85 9.37 -6.68 -4.66
C ALA A 85 10.56 -7.40 -4.03
N LYS A 86 11.09 -6.85 -2.94
CA LYS A 86 12.26 -7.40 -2.25
C LYS A 86 12.05 -7.41 -0.75
N ALA A 87 12.30 -8.55 -0.14
CA ALA A 87 12.29 -8.75 1.31
C ALA A 87 13.69 -9.13 1.77
N THR A 88 14.21 -8.46 2.80
CA THR A 88 15.50 -8.79 3.41
C THR A 88 15.31 -9.00 4.90
N LEU A 89 15.63 -10.21 5.36
CA LEU A 89 15.62 -10.59 6.77
C LEU A 89 17.05 -10.68 7.30
N VAL A 90 17.30 -9.99 8.39
CA VAL A 90 18.56 -10.06 9.16
C VAL A 90 18.25 -10.60 10.54
N ALA A 91 18.84 -11.75 10.88
CA ALA A 91 18.70 -12.37 12.20
C ALA A 91 19.42 -11.55 13.28
N ASN A 92 18.92 -11.61 14.51
CA ASN A 92 19.57 -10.93 15.64
C ASN A 92 20.94 -11.57 15.99
N ASN A 93 21.80 -10.79 16.64
CA ASN A 93 23.16 -11.20 16.97
C ASN A 93 23.28 -12.39 17.95
N LYS A 94 22.17 -12.82 18.56
CA LYS A 94 22.20 -13.90 19.57
C LYS A 94 21.89 -15.26 18.97
N THR A 95 21.03 -15.33 17.97
CA THR A 95 20.57 -16.57 17.35
C THR A 95 21.22 -16.87 16.01
N ASN A 96 21.67 -15.84 15.30
CA ASN A 96 22.14 -15.91 13.90
C ASN A 96 21.17 -16.58 12.92
N GLU A 97 19.98 -16.91 13.37
CA GLU A 97 18.92 -17.53 12.56
C GLU A 97 17.60 -16.90 12.93
N ALA A 98 16.79 -16.63 11.90
CA ALA A 98 15.46 -16.04 12.06
C ALA A 98 14.53 -16.53 10.96
N THR A 99 13.26 -16.67 11.30
CA THR A 99 12.19 -16.95 10.37
C THR A 99 11.08 -15.92 10.56
N LYS A 100 10.62 -15.33 9.47
CA LYS A 100 9.51 -14.37 9.41
C LYS A 100 8.65 -14.65 8.21
N ASN A 101 7.44 -14.11 8.23
CA ASN A 101 6.52 -14.19 7.11
C ASN A 101 6.25 -12.81 6.53
N TYR A 102 5.90 -12.77 5.24
CA TYR A 102 5.49 -11.55 4.56
C TYR A 102 4.45 -11.83 3.49
N TYR A 103 3.82 -10.77 3.03
CA TYR A 103 2.73 -10.76 2.06
C TYR A 103 3.08 -9.82 0.93
N VAL A 104 2.73 -10.19 -0.30
CA VAL A 104 2.89 -9.33 -1.48
C VAL A 104 1.56 -9.24 -2.20
N TYR A 105 1.14 -8.01 -2.49
CA TYR A 105 -0.10 -7.71 -3.18
C TYR A 105 0.18 -6.85 -4.42
N LEU A 106 -0.62 -7.05 -5.44
CA LEU A 106 -0.71 -6.16 -6.61
C LEU A 106 -2.03 -5.39 -6.51
N ASN A 107 -1.97 -4.09 -6.30
CA ASN A 107 -3.12 -3.21 -6.33
C ASN A 107 -3.28 -2.61 -7.72
N ILE A 108 -4.26 -3.10 -8.47
CA ILE A 108 -4.61 -2.64 -9.81
C ILE A 108 -5.55 -1.44 -9.66
N SER A 109 -5.01 -0.25 -9.85
CA SER A 109 -5.78 1.01 -9.77
C SER A 109 -6.58 1.28 -11.05
N GLU A 110 -6.10 0.78 -12.18
CA GLU A 110 -6.77 0.91 -13.48
C GLU A 110 -6.49 -0.31 -14.34
N ASN A 111 -7.53 -0.88 -14.93
CA ASN A 111 -7.43 -1.86 -16.00
C ASN A 111 -8.63 -1.70 -16.92
N THR A 112 -8.38 -1.18 -18.10
CA THR A 112 -9.41 -0.96 -19.11
C THR A 112 -9.35 -2.00 -20.24
N PHE A 113 -8.40 -2.95 -20.21
CA PHE A 113 -8.27 -4.01 -21.18
C PHE A 113 -9.44 -5.00 -21.16
N THR A 114 -9.72 -5.57 -22.31
CA THR A 114 -10.77 -6.59 -22.50
C THR A 114 -10.27 -7.67 -23.46
N TYR A 115 -10.88 -8.86 -23.40
CA TYR A 115 -10.62 -9.90 -24.40
C TYR A 115 -11.11 -9.44 -25.79
N THR A 116 -10.23 -9.50 -26.79
CA THR A 116 -10.57 -9.13 -28.18
C THR A 116 -10.78 -10.33 -29.08
N GLN A 117 -10.23 -11.48 -28.71
CA GLN A 117 -10.38 -12.75 -29.46
C GLN A 117 -11.49 -13.62 -28.86
N ASN A 118 -11.25 -14.13 -27.67
CA ASN A 118 -12.17 -14.91 -26.85
C ASN A 118 -11.66 -14.91 -25.41
N GLU A 119 -12.51 -15.28 -24.45
CA GLU A 119 -12.18 -15.26 -23.02
C GLU A 119 -11.09 -16.26 -22.60
N SER A 120 -10.66 -17.18 -23.47
CA SER A 120 -9.55 -18.10 -23.22
C SER A 120 -8.20 -17.55 -23.67
N THR A 121 -8.17 -16.46 -24.42
CA THR A 121 -6.96 -15.82 -24.98
C THR A 121 -6.66 -14.56 -24.18
N PRO A 122 -5.72 -14.61 -23.22
CA PRO A 122 -5.41 -13.44 -22.37
C PRO A 122 -4.75 -12.32 -23.14
N GLU A 123 -5.18 -11.10 -22.92
CA GLU A 123 -4.55 -9.89 -23.44
C GLU A 123 -3.43 -9.39 -22.53
N LEU A 124 -3.61 -9.55 -21.19
CA LEU A 124 -2.61 -9.22 -20.18
C LEU A 124 -2.18 -10.46 -19.40
N LEU A 125 -0.87 -10.70 -19.37
CA LEU A 125 -0.24 -11.74 -18.58
C LEU A 125 0.65 -11.13 -17.50
N LEU A 126 0.48 -11.59 -16.26
CA LEU A 126 1.33 -11.26 -15.11
C LEU A 126 2.35 -12.38 -14.91
N THR A 127 3.63 -12.09 -15.10
CA THR A 127 4.74 -13.03 -14.86
C THR A 127 5.49 -12.62 -13.61
N ILE A 128 5.78 -13.59 -12.73
CA ILE A 128 6.56 -13.38 -11.51
C ILE A 128 7.73 -14.34 -11.52
N LYS A 129 8.95 -13.83 -11.39
CA LYS A 129 10.19 -14.62 -11.38
C LYS A 129 11.09 -14.24 -10.22
N ASP A 130 11.77 -15.23 -9.66
CA ASP A 130 12.87 -14.98 -8.74
C ASP A 130 14.13 -14.47 -9.48
N THR A 131 15.18 -14.13 -8.76
CA THR A 131 16.47 -13.68 -9.32
C THR A 131 17.20 -14.74 -10.13
N SER A 132 16.85 -16.02 -9.97
CA SER A 132 17.36 -17.14 -10.77
C SER A 132 16.58 -17.38 -12.05
N GLY A 133 15.49 -16.62 -12.26
CA GLY A 133 14.62 -16.74 -13.42
C GLY A 133 13.52 -17.81 -13.28
N ASN A 134 13.40 -18.46 -12.09
CA ASN A 134 12.33 -19.41 -11.85
C ASN A 134 10.99 -18.68 -11.76
N GLU A 135 10.02 -19.16 -12.52
CA GLU A 135 8.67 -18.57 -12.59
C GLU A 135 7.76 -19.14 -11.51
N ILE A 136 6.98 -18.29 -10.87
CA ILE A 136 5.85 -18.68 -10.03
C ILE A 136 4.70 -19.06 -10.95
N THR A 137 4.19 -20.29 -10.83
CA THR A 137 3.14 -20.83 -11.70
C THR A 137 1.83 -21.12 -10.97
N SER A 138 1.74 -20.84 -9.67
CA SER A 138 0.55 -21.05 -8.86
C SER A 138 0.25 -19.85 -7.98
N ILE A 139 -0.90 -19.23 -8.19
CA ILE A 139 -1.54 -18.22 -7.34
C ILE A 139 -3.01 -18.60 -7.24
N THR A 140 -3.53 -18.72 -6.03
CA THR A 140 -4.87 -19.28 -5.76
C THR A 140 -6.01 -18.60 -6.51
N SER A 141 -5.91 -17.29 -6.73
CA SER A 141 -6.99 -16.49 -7.35
C SER A 141 -6.83 -16.29 -8.87
N LEU A 142 -5.75 -16.83 -9.46
CA LEU A 142 -5.39 -16.56 -10.86
C LEU A 142 -5.19 -17.86 -11.63
N THR A 143 -5.46 -17.82 -12.94
CA THR A 143 -5.19 -18.92 -13.86
C THR A 143 -3.89 -18.66 -14.60
N HIS A 144 -2.92 -19.57 -14.46
CA HIS A 144 -1.67 -19.53 -15.21
C HIS A 144 -1.91 -20.05 -16.63
N LYS A 145 -1.42 -19.31 -17.63
CA LYS A 145 -1.55 -19.64 -19.07
C LYS A 145 -0.21 -19.47 -19.78
N THR A 146 -0.06 -20.21 -20.85
CA THR A 146 1.05 -20.03 -21.81
C THR A 146 0.43 -19.82 -23.18
N VAL A 147 0.83 -18.77 -23.87
CA VAL A 147 0.36 -18.41 -25.20
C VAL A 147 1.52 -18.17 -26.14
N THR A 148 1.26 -18.19 -27.44
CA THR A 148 2.24 -17.83 -28.46
C THR A 148 1.88 -16.44 -28.99
N ASP A 149 2.81 -15.49 -28.95
CA ASP A 149 2.62 -14.17 -29.49
C ASP A 149 2.70 -14.15 -31.03
N GLY A 150 2.42 -12.99 -31.62
CA GLY A 150 2.43 -12.79 -33.08
C GLY A 150 3.81 -12.94 -33.74
N LYS A 151 4.89 -13.08 -32.97
CA LYS A 151 6.26 -13.36 -33.42
C LYS A 151 6.68 -14.82 -33.24
N GLY A 152 5.79 -15.65 -32.68
CA GLY A 152 6.07 -17.05 -32.40
C GLY A 152 6.79 -17.29 -31.07
N ALA A 153 6.93 -16.26 -30.22
CA ALA A 153 7.50 -16.42 -28.89
C ALA A 153 6.46 -16.97 -27.90
N SER A 154 6.90 -17.88 -27.04
CA SER A 154 6.07 -18.39 -25.95
C SER A 154 6.10 -17.42 -24.78
N ILE A 155 4.94 -16.95 -24.35
CA ILE A 155 4.74 -16.05 -23.22
C ILE A 155 3.91 -16.78 -22.17
N SER A 156 4.43 -16.86 -20.94
CA SER A 156 3.75 -17.47 -19.80
C SER A 156 3.45 -16.47 -18.71
N GLY A 157 2.40 -16.71 -17.94
CA GLY A 157 2.00 -15.89 -16.81
C GLY A 157 0.55 -16.11 -16.42
N PHE A 158 0.10 -15.36 -15.44
CA PHE A 158 -1.29 -15.38 -14.96
C PHE A 158 -2.16 -14.43 -15.77
N ASP A 159 -3.32 -14.91 -16.17
CA ASP A 159 -4.30 -14.09 -16.89
C ASP A 159 -4.92 -13.04 -15.95
N ILE A 160 -4.61 -11.78 -16.23
CA ILE A 160 -5.13 -10.61 -15.51
C ILE A 160 -5.91 -9.66 -16.42
N THR A 161 -6.32 -10.11 -17.59
CA THR A 161 -6.94 -9.28 -18.65
C THR A 161 -8.08 -8.40 -18.16
N THR A 162 -8.94 -8.92 -17.27
CA THR A 162 -10.09 -8.17 -16.72
C THR A 162 -10.04 -8.01 -15.20
N LYS A 163 -8.88 -8.26 -14.60
CA LYS A 163 -8.72 -8.15 -13.15
C LYS A 163 -8.57 -6.70 -12.72
N SER A 164 -9.13 -6.37 -11.56
CA SER A 164 -9.05 -5.05 -10.93
C SER A 164 -8.96 -5.18 -9.41
N GLY A 165 -8.60 -4.10 -8.72
CA GLY A 165 -8.46 -4.09 -7.27
C GLY A 165 -7.21 -4.84 -6.80
N VAL A 166 -7.27 -5.38 -5.59
CA VAL A 166 -6.11 -6.00 -4.94
C VAL A 166 -6.06 -7.49 -5.22
N ILE A 167 -4.92 -7.97 -5.70
CA ILE A 167 -4.62 -9.39 -5.91
C ILE A 167 -3.50 -9.79 -4.96
N THR A 168 -3.68 -10.87 -4.20
CA THR A 168 -2.64 -11.47 -3.38
C THR A 168 -1.70 -12.28 -4.26
N LEU A 169 -0.43 -11.85 -4.35
CA LEU A 169 0.61 -12.58 -5.09
C LEU A 169 1.30 -13.62 -4.19
N PHE A 170 1.68 -13.22 -2.97
CA PHE A 170 2.17 -14.12 -1.94
C PHE A 170 1.36 -13.94 -0.66
N ASP A 171 0.83 -15.05 -0.19
CA ASP A 171 0.10 -15.13 1.07
C ASP A 171 0.95 -15.85 2.11
N ASN A 172 1.31 -15.16 3.20
CA ASN A 172 2.07 -15.71 4.32
C ASN A 172 3.39 -16.40 3.89
N ARG A 173 4.16 -15.76 2.98
CA ARG A 173 5.41 -16.31 2.50
C ARG A 173 6.47 -16.28 3.59
N GLU A 174 7.05 -17.46 3.86
CA GLU A 174 8.12 -17.62 4.83
C GLU A 174 9.48 -17.23 4.22
N ILE A 175 10.29 -16.48 4.98
CA ILE A 175 11.69 -16.18 4.71
C ILE A 175 12.52 -16.56 5.93
N THR A 176 13.56 -17.40 5.72
CA THR A 176 14.48 -17.84 6.77
C THR A 176 15.88 -17.31 6.49
N ALA A 177 16.45 -16.57 7.43
CA ALA A 177 17.78 -15.98 7.37
C ALA A 177 18.78 -16.74 8.24
N ASN A 178 20.05 -16.86 7.77
CA ASN A 178 21.17 -17.42 8.52
C ASN A 178 22.50 -16.79 8.02
N PRO A 179 23.00 -15.69 8.58
CA PRO A 179 22.27 -14.69 9.40
C PRO A 179 21.44 -13.71 8.57
N THR A 180 21.59 -13.69 7.24
CA THR A 180 20.89 -12.77 6.34
C THR A 180 20.34 -13.52 5.14
N LYS A 181 19.09 -13.21 4.78
CA LYS A 181 18.45 -13.70 3.56
C LYS A 181 17.74 -12.58 2.84
N THR A 182 17.91 -12.52 1.53
CA THR A 182 17.15 -11.65 0.63
C THR A 182 16.37 -12.49 -0.37
N GLU A 183 15.10 -12.19 -0.54
CA GLU A 183 14.26 -12.68 -1.64
C GLU A 183 13.84 -11.49 -2.49
N GLU A 184 13.97 -11.59 -3.79
CA GLU A 184 13.59 -10.58 -4.75
C GLU A 184 12.76 -11.22 -5.87
N TRP A 185 11.65 -10.59 -6.19
CA TRP A 185 10.67 -11.03 -7.17
C TRP A 185 10.53 -9.98 -8.25
N ASN A 186 10.85 -10.36 -9.48
CA ASN A 186 10.64 -9.53 -10.66
C ASN A 186 9.24 -9.78 -11.19
N ILE A 187 8.43 -8.73 -11.26
CA ILE A 187 7.03 -8.78 -11.67
C ILE A 187 6.88 -8.01 -12.98
N THR A 188 6.35 -8.68 -14.00
CA THR A 188 6.14 -8.09 -15.33
C THR A 188 4.71 -8.30 -15.77
N VAL A 189 4.05 -7.24 -16.22
CA VAL A 189 2.77 -7.30 -16.92
C VAL A 189 3.03 -7.12 -18.40
N THR A 190 2.57 -8.07 -19.21
CA THR A 190 2.75 -8.11 -20.65
C THR A 190 1.41 -8.02 -21.35
N PHE A 191 1.21 -6.98 -22.17
CA PHE A 191 0.19 -7.00 -23.20
C PHE A 191 0.71 -7.81 -24.39
N VAL A 192 0.03 -8.92 -24.68
CA VAL A 192 0.46 -9.87 -25.70
C VAL A 192 -0.06 -9.41 -27.08
N ASN A 193 0.83 -9.11 -28.00
CA ASN A 193 0.48 -8.83 -29.38
C ASN A 193 0.38 -10.14 -30.17
N TYR A 194 -0.83 -10.53 -30.55
CA TYR A 194 -1.09 -11.77 -31.30
C TYR A 194 -0.98 -11.65 -32.82
N ASN A 195 -0.65 -10.48 -33.34
CA ASN A 195 -0.72 -10.21 -34.78
C ASN A 195 -2.16 -10.39 -35.35
N ALA A 196 -3.15 -10.23 -34.48
CA ALA A 196 -4.57 -10.37 -34.76
C ALA A 196 -5.30 -9.04 -34.57
N ASN A 197 -6.60 -8.99 -34.83
CA ASN A 197 -7.39 -7.79 -34.60
C ASN A 197 -7.61 -7.59 -33.08
N GLN A 198 -6.78 -6.75 -32.46
CA GLN A 198 -6.87 -6.34 -31.05
C GLN A 198 -7.24 -4.85 -30.90
N THR A 199 -7.81 -4.24 -31.96
CA THR A 199 -8.14 -2.80 -31.98
C THR A 199 -9.15 -2.39 -30.91
N GLY A 200 -9.92 -3.32 -30.36
CA GLY A 200 -10.77 -3.09 -29.18
C GLY A 200 -10.00 -2.64 -27.93
N ASN A 201 -8.69 -2.89 -27.89
CA ASN A 201 -7.79 -2.46 -26.82
C ASN A 201 -6.98 -1.18 -27.16
N ALA A 202 -7.25 -0.53 -28.30
CA ALA A 202 -6.60 0.73 -28.64
C ALA A 202 -6.99 1.84 -27.65
N GLY A 203 -6.00 2.53 -27.11
CA GLY A 203 -6.18 3.56 -26.08
C GLY A 203 -6.45 3.03 -24.69
N LYS A 204 -6.30 1.71 -24.46
CA LYS A 204 -6.47 1.07 -23.16
C LYS A 204 -5.19 1.12 -22.33
N SER A 205 -5.38 1.15 -21.02
CA SER A 205 -4.31 1.26 -20.03
C SER A 205 -4.48 0.26 -18.88
N PHE A 206 -3.35 -0.10 -18.30
CA PHE A 206 -3.24 -0.85 -17.06
C PHE A 206 -2.27 -0.12 -16.15
N ASN A 207 -2.68 0.16 -14.92
CA ASN A 207 -1.85 0.76 -13.90
C ASN A 207 -1.99 -0.03 -12.61
N ALA A 208 -0.86 -0.40 -12.01
CA ALA A 208 -0.84 -1.15 -10.76
C ALA A 208 0.39 -0.79 -9.91
N LYS A 209 0.25 -0.98 -8.61
CA LYS A 209 1.29 -0.78 -7.62
C LYS A 209 1.47 -2.03 -6.78
N LEU A 210 2.73 -2.37 -6.47
CA LEU A 210 3.02 -3.40 -5.48
C LEU A 210 2.85 -2.88 -4.06
N MET A 211 2.45 -3.78 -3.17
CA MET A 211 2.49 -3.60 -1.72
C MET A 211 3.15 -4.84 -1.13
N ILE A 212 4.12 -4.64 -0.24
CA ILE A 212 4.79 -5.71 0.50
C ILE A 212 4.79 -5.36 1.98
N GLN A 213 4.39 -6.30 2.83
CA GLN A 213 4.19 -6.05 4.25
C GLN A 213 4.31 -7.33 5.08
N GLN A 214 4.53 -7.18 6.39
CA GLN A 214 4.69 -8.32 7.30
C GLN A 214 3.34 -8.89 7.76
N GLU A 215 2.25 -8.12 7.69
CA GLU A 215 0.93 -8.56 8.12
C GLU A 215 -0.02 -8.78 6.96
N SER A 216 -0.96 -9.71 7.10
CA SER A 216 -1.98 -9.96 6.08
C SER A 216 -2.89 -8.76 5.89
N GLN A 217 -3.19 -8.43 4.64
CA GLN A 217 -4.18 -7.40 4.32
C GLN A 217 -5.60 -7.77 4.79
N SER A 218 -5.91 -9.06 4.89
CA SER A 218 -7.18 -9.54 5.44
C SER A 218 -7.34 -9.23 6.94
N ASN A 219 -6.25 -8.98 7.66
CA ASN A 219 -6.26 -8.52 9.06
C ASN A 219 -6.29 -6.99 9.17
N GLN A 220 -6.16 -6.28 8.06
CA GLN A 220 -6.30 -4.83 7.98
C GLN A 220 -7.72 -4.49 7.51
N THR A 221 -8.68 -4.61 8.40
CA THR A 221 -10.00 -4.00 8.16
C THR A 221 -9.77 -2.49 8.07
N LEU A 222 -10.03 -1.89 6.91
CA LEU A 222 -10.00 -0.43 6.79
C LEU A 222 -10.90 0.17 7.86
N LEU A 223 -10.45 1.24 8.50
CA LEU A 223 -11.26 1.88 9.55
C LEU A 223 -12.65 2.26 9.03
N ALA A 224 -12.77 2.62 7.76
CA ALA A 224 -14.05 2.89 7.11
C ALA A 224 -14.95 1.64 7.09
N ASP A 225 -14.42 0.49 6.65
CA ASP A 225 -15.16 -0.77 6.58
C ASP A 225 -15.55 -1.25 7.98
N TYR A 226 -14.65 -1.10 8.96
CA TYR A 226 -14.96 -1.41 10.36
C TYR A 226 -16.13 -0.56 10.86
N VAL A 227 -16.11 0.76 10.64
CA VAL A 227 -17.20 1.66 11.07
C VAL A 227 -18.50 1.29 10.37
N ILE A 228 -18.46 1.03 9.05
CA ILE A 228 -19.66 0.62 8.29
C ILE A 228 -20.21 -0.70 8.82
N SER A 229 -19.37 -1.66 9.16
CA SER A 229 -19.79 -2.96 9.72
C SER A 229 -20.49 -2.87 11.09
N GLN A 230 -20.30 -1.75 11.81
CA GLN A 230 -21.01 -1.49 13.07
C GLN A 230 -22.47 -1.04 12.87
N TYR A 231 -22.87 -0.69 11.65
CA TYR A 231 -24.26 -0.34 11.33
C TYR A 231 -25.11 -1.61 11.17
N THR A 232 -26.07 -1.79 12.04
CA THR A 232 -26.92 -3.00 12.12
C THR A 232 -28.08 -3.02 11.11
N GLY A 233 -28.26 -1.93 10.35
CA GLY A 233 -29.46 -1.69 9.53
C GLY A 233 -30.53 -0.86 10.27
N THR A 234 -30.34 -0.62 11.57
CA THR A 234 -31.24 0.19 12.41
C THR A 234 -30.57 1.51 12.76
N GLN A 235 -31.27 2.61 12.53
CA GLN A 235 -30.76 3.96 12.83
C GLN A 235 -30.59 4.16 14.34
N GLY A 236 -29.40 4.59 14.75
CA GLY A 236 -29.05 4.87 16.14
C GLY A 236 -28.49 3.68 16.93
N ASP A 237 -28.56 2.47 16.42
CA ASP A 237 -27.81 1.35 17.00
C ASP A 237 -26.31 1.66 16.98
N ASN A 238 -25.59 1.32 18.04
CA ASN A 238 -24.18 1.67 18.23
C ASN A 238 -23.91 3.20 18.11
N ALA A 239 -24.94 4.04 18.30
CA ALA A 239 -24.90 5.48 18.06
C ALA A 239 -24.56 5.86 16.61
N LEU A 240 -24.74 4.95 15.65
CA LEU A 240 -24.39 5.11 14.23
C LEU A 240 -25.67 5.30 13.38
N TYR A 241 -25.61 6.28 12.48
CA TYR A 241 -26.71 6.65 11.59
C TYR A 241 -26.23 6.63 10.14
N TYR A 242 -27.01 5.96 9.27
CA TYR A 242 -26.80 5.99 7.83
C TYR A 242 -27.61 7.11 7.20
N HIS A 243 -26.95 8.14 6.70
CA HIS A 243 -27.54 9.37 6.17
C HIS A 243 -27.98 9.22 4.70
N ASN A 244 -28.84 8.27 4.42
CA ASN A 244 -29.47 8.13 3.11
C ASN A 244 -30.65 9.11 2.92
N SER A 245 -31.30 9.05 1.77
CA SER A 245 -32.44 9.91 1.42
C SER A 245 -33.68 9.67 2.29
N THR A 246 -33.75 8.60 3.07
CA THR A 246 -34.94 8.25 3.92
C THR A 246 -34.77 8.68 5.36
N LEU A 247 -33.57 9.05 5.81
CA LEU A 247 -33.33 9.50 7.17
C LEU A 247 -33.87 10.93 7.37
N THR A 248 -34.88 11.07 8.22
CA THR A 248 -35.44 12.39 8.58
C THR A 248 -34.36 13.28 9.19
N ASN A 249 -34.21 14.49 8.66
CA ASN A 249 -33.14 15.43 9.00
C ASN A 249 -31.69 14.89 8.74
N GLY A 250 -31.56 13.84 7.94
CA GLY A 250 -30.26 13.34 7.48
C GLY A 250 -29.64 14.22 6.39
N ALA A 251 -28.36 14.01 6.10
CA ALA A 251 -27.65 14.76 5.05
C ALA A 251 -27.98 14.26 3.63
N GLY A 252 -28.52 13.04 3.48
CA GLY A 252 -28.84 12.45 2.19
C GLY A 252 -27.63 12.09 1.31
N ASP A 253 -26.41 12.06 1.90
CA ASP A 253 -25.13 11.88 1.21
C ASP A 253 -24.59 10.45 1.32
N ASN A 254 -25.39 9.50 1.80
CA ASN A 254 -25.03 8.10 2.02
C ASN A 254 -23.82 7.91 2.97
N SER A 255 -23.55 8.86 3.85
CA SER A 255 -22.49 8.73 4.86
C SER A 255 -23.01 7.98 6.10
N TYR A 256 -22.07 7.35 6.84
CA TYR A 256 -22.30 6.77 8.15
C TYR A 256 -21.75 7.71 9.21
N ARG A 257 -22.57 8.19 10.16
CA ARG A 257 -22.15 9.18 11.15
C ARG A 257 -22.51 8.77 12.55
N TYR A 258 -21.57 8.96 13.48
CA TYR A 258 -21.83 8.84 14.90
C TYR A 258 -22.58 10.07 15.41
N ALA A 259 -23.62 9.85 16.24
CA ALA A 259 -24.37 10.92 16.89
C ALA A 259 -24.73 10.51 18.32
N GLY A 260 -24.74 11.49 19.22
CA GLY A 260 -25.06 11.33 20.64
C GLY A 260 -24.14 12.16 21.54
N ALA A 261 -24.36 12.09 22.85
CA ALA A 261 -23.50 12.77 23.81
C ALA A 261 -22.10 12.15 23.84
N SER A 262 -21.08 12.99 24.04
CA SER A 262 -19.67 12.56 23.92
C SER A 262 -19.23 11.52 24.96
N ASP A 263 -19.93 11.42 26.08
CA ASP A 263 -19.70 10.46 27.15
C ASP A 263 -20.41 9.11 26.95
N SER A 264 -21.36 9.05 26.01
CA SER A 264 -22.17 7.86 25.75
C SER A 264 -21.88 7.18 24.39
N VAL A 265 -21.12 7.83 23.51
CA VAL A 265 -20.81 7.29 22.19
C VAL A 265 -19.40 6.67 22.18
N ASN A 266 -19.31 5.36 21.99
CA ASN A 266 -18.05 4.63 21.93
C ASN A 266 -17.45 4.67 20.52
N ASN A 267 -16.92 5.84 20.14
CA ASN A 267 -16.32 6.11 18.83
C ASN A 267 -14.86 6.57 18.93
N TYR A 268 -14.13 6.11 19.95
CA TYR A 268 -12.73 6.47 20.15
C TYR A 268 -11.79 5.55 19.37
N ILE A 269 -10.70 6.12 18.90
CA ILE A 269 -9.60 5.40 18.24
C ILE A 269 -8.25 5.97 18.65
N CYS A 270 -7.26 5.09 18.83
CA CYS A 270 -5.87 5.46 19.06
C CYS A 270 -5.13 5.45 17.71
N LEU A 271 -4.54 6.57 17.31
CA LEU A 271 -3.77 6.67 16.08
C LEU A 271 -2.30 6.95 16.38
N GLY A 272 -1.42 6.13 15.80
CA GLY A 272 0.03 6.32 15.89
C GLY A 272 0.64 6.00 17.26
N SER A 273 0.02 5.08 18.03
CA SER A 273 0.59 4.57 19.28
C SER A 273 0.16 3.12 19.51
N ASP A 274 1.12 2.26 19.89
CA ASP A 274 0.92 0.86 20.27
C ASP A 274 0.84 0.68 21.81
N ALA A 275 0.77 1.78 22.56
CA ALA A 275 0.70 1.72 24.01
C ALA A 275 -0.62 1.09 24.47
N THR A 276 -0.56 0.24 25.52
CA THR A 276 -1.74 -0.40 26.13
C THR A 276 -2.80 0.60 26.58
N THR A 277 -2.37 1.81 26.97
CA THR A 277 -3.25 2.96 27.23
C THR A 277 -2.94 4.03 26.20
N CYS A 278 -3.94 4.43 25.41
CA CYS A 278 -3.76 5.43 24.38
C CYS A 278 -3.37 6.79 24.98
N PRO A 279 -2.22 7.37 24.58
CA PRO A 279 -1.86 8.73 25.01
C PRO A 279 -2.89 9.75 24.54
N ASP A 280 -3.17 10.78 25.32
CA ASP A 280 -4.13 11.83 24.99
C ASP A 280 -3.84 12.49 23.62
N ALA A 281 -2.55 12.64 23.26
CA ALA A 281 -2.13 13.19 21.98
C ALA A 281 -2.51 12.30 20.77
N ASN A 282 -2.72 11.00 21.00
CA ASN A 282 -3.04 9.98 19.99
C ASN A 282 -4.51 9.56 20.02
N LEU A 283 -5.29 10.12 20.96
CA LEU A 283 -6.70 9.78 21.11
C LEU A 283 -7.56 10.65 20.21
N PHE A 284 -8.32 10.01 19.33
CA PHE A 284 -9.23 10.65 18.39
C PHE A 284 -10.65 10.09 18.55
N ARG A 285 -11.63 10.83 18.06
CA ARG A 285 -13.00 10.37 17.90
C ARG A 285 -13.36 10.27 16.42
N ILE A 286 -14.01 9.18 16.05
CA ILE A 286 -14.54 8.99 14.70
C ILE A 286 -15.83 9.78 14.57
N ILE A 287 -15.91 10.69 13.62
CA ILE A 287 -17.11 11.43 13.28
C ILE A 287 -18.01 10.59 12.39
N GLY A 288 -17.42 9.90 11.42
CA GLY A 288 -18.17 9.06 10.49
C GLY A 288 -17.35 8.66 9.27
N VAL A 289 -18.01 7.98 8.34
CA VAL A 289 -17.46 7.56 7.04
C VAL A 289 -18.22 8.30 5.93
N PHE A 290 -17.47 8.91 5.01
CA PHE A 290 -17.94 9.71 3.90
C PHE A 290 -17.32 9.15 2.61
N GLY A 291 -18.10 8.40 1.85
CA GLY A 291 -17.54 7.57 0.77
C GLY A 291 -16.65 6.46 1.35
N ASP A 292 -15.38 6.47 0.96
CA ASP A 292 -14.32 5.56 1.43
C ASP A 292 -13.44 6.15 2.55
N GLN A 293 -13.74 7.38 3.00
CA GLN A 293 -12.91 8.12 3.95
C GLN A 293 -13.50 8.18 5.35
N THR A 294 -12.73 7.84 6.35
CA THR A 294 -13.09 8.02 7.76
C THR A 294 -12.64 9.40 8.25
N LYS A 295 -13.61 10.19 8.73
CA LYS A 295 -13.33 11.49 9.35
C LYS A 295 -13.17 11.34 10.85
N VAL A 296 -12.04 11.83 11.38
CA VAL A 296 -11.73 11.83 12.81
C VAL A 296 -11.47 13.23 13.32
N ILE A 297 -11.66 13.44 14.63
CA ILE A 297 -11.33 14.68 15.33
C ILE A 297 -10.55 14.32 16.61
N ARG A 298 -9.66 15.17 17.04
CA ARG A 298 -8.93 14.99 18.30
C ARG A 298 -9.92 14.94 19.47
N ALA A 299 -9.73 13.99 20.39
CA ALA A 299 -10.66 13.79 21.51
C ALA A 299 -10.41 14.77 22.68
N LYS A 300 -9.17 15.27 22.83
CA LYS A 300 -8.74 16.23 23.85
C LYS A 300 -7.82 17.29 23.25
#